data_17ea35c129c596c677d3ede1e936bde6
#
_entry.id   17ea35c129c596c677d3ede1e936bde6
#
_cell.length_a   1.000
_cell.length_b   1.000
_cell.length_c   1.000
_cell.angle_alpha   90.00
_cell.angle_beta   90.00
_cell.angle_gamma   90.00
#
_symmetry.space_group_name_H-M   'P 1'
#
loop_
_entity.id
_entity.type
_entity.pdbx_description
1 polymer ?
#
loop_
_entity_poly.entity_id
_entity_poly.type
_entity_poly.pdbx_seq_one_letter_code
_entity_poly.pdbx_strand_id
1 'polypeptide(L)'
;MLVLVAGGNGAHATTAEDSEQWFVVRIGGAVVGTATERLVAGPEGTSYQAHMNIRFTRLGTPISMMMFTEEISDAARRFQRARVESSLSNFSANAVLDGDSVRYESSVGGAGVKKVIAWDPAATSEVFASERIRAWLAGDAPETTTVLFDVSDGSFRKARMVRGAVTPATAGGSALTAVDEYDDGAATPSSTAWYDAAGEVVRTVVRQLGIEIEIERVSHAALESIEIEPDFDIIRQSMVRCDDFPTPVANVDRVTLRLDFPGAPPATPMNGPNQQEVERDARAVTLVLARETLNHEKLDAAQLSAFSKADRFIQSNDPALRAIADSIRAAVHVDGWPLARAIASWVNGHIVSKGMEHGYASALDVLRTQAGDCTEHSLLAVAVLRAAGIPARPVVGLAFGESERAFVGHMWVEAYVGEWRTLDALDLRLDPIRLRVHAPASSESLGERDLMRAYGAVAGVTITAIGSKSD
;
A
#
# COMPACT_ATOMS: atom_id res chain seq x y z
N MET A 1 0.37 2.43 5.06
CA MET A 1 0.57 3.73 5.73
C MET A 1 2.03 3.83 6.12
N LEU A 2 2.69 4.94 5.81
CA LEU A 2 4.06 5.18 6.22
C LEU A 2 4.01 5.47 7.72
N VAL A 3 4.40 4.52 8.57
CA VAL A 3 4.72 4.86 9.97
C VAL A 3 6.11 5.47 9.93
N LEU A 4 6.24 6.69 10.41
CA LEU A 4 7.53 7.32 10.54
C LEU A 4 8.27 6.61 11.67
N VAL A 5 9.11 5.64 11.35
CA VAL A 5 10.11 5.11 12.25
C VAL A 5 11.45 5.67 11.78
N ALA A 6 11.59 6.96 11.91
CA ALA A 6 12.91 7.52 12.07
C ALA A 6 13.28 7.27 13.53
N GLY A 7 14.39 6.62 13.76
CA GLY A 7 14.76 6.05 15.05
C GLY A 7 14.57 6.98 16.24
N GLY A 8 13.67 6.58 17.11
CA GLY A 8 13.46 7.27 18.37
C GLY A 8 14.79 7.53 19.09
N ASN A 9 15.00 8.76 19.50
CA ASN A 9 16.18 9.17 20.21
C ASN A 9 16.29 8.42 21.54
N GLY A 10 17.20 7.49 21.64
CA GLY A 10 17.67 7.05 22.93
C GLY A 10 18.60 8.13 23.50
N ALA A 11 18.02 9.11 24.18
CA ALA A 11 18.84 9.90 25.08
C ALA A 11 19.61 8.98 26.01
N HIS A 12 20.87 9.31 26.26
CA HIS A 12 21.73 8.67 27.26
C HIS A 12 20.93 8.32 28.51
N ALA A 13 21.15 7.15 29.08
CA ALA A 13 20.54 6.65 30.32
C ALA A 13 20.96 7.47 31.56
N THR A 14 20.73 8.77 31.55
CA THR A 14 20.80 9.63 32.72
C THR A 14 20.07 10.93 32.43
N THR A 15 18.83 11.03 32.95
CA THR A 15 17.89 12.15 32.85
C THR A 15 17.17 12.22 31.49
N ALA A 16 15.87 11.99 31.53
CA ALA A 16 14.96 12.14 30.40
C ALA A 16 14.86 13.64 30.06
N GLU A 17 15.68 14.10 29.12
CA GLU A 17 15.51 15.39 28.48
C GLU A 17 14.60 15.23 27.27
N ASP A 18 13.68 16.16 27.09
CA ASP A 18 12.87 16.29 25.88
C ASP A 18 13.80 16.41 24.67
N SER A 19 13.59 15.57 23.70
CA SER A 19 14.36 15.61 22.45
C SER A 19 13.44 15.83 21.27
N GLU A 20 13.87 16.68 20.34
CA GLU A 20 13.18 16.93 19.08
C GLU A 20 14.15 16.76 17.92
N GLN A 21 13.68 16.08 16.86
CA GLN A 21 14.43 15.85 15.62
C GLN A 21 13.64 16.30 14.42
N TRP A 22 14.33 16.72 13.38
CA TRP A 22 13.77 17.24 12.15
C TRP A 22 14.27 16.44 10.96
N PHE A 23 13.37 16.21 10.02
CA PHE A 23 13.64 15.40 8.84
C PHE A 23 13.11 16.07 7.58
N VAL A 24 13.81 15.87 6.50
CA VAL A 24 13.34 16.13 5.15
C VAL A 24 12.82 14.83 4.53
N VAL A 25 11.71 14.92 3.82
CA VAL A 25 11.10 13.79 3.11
C VAL A 25 11.29 13.99 1.62
N ARG A 26 11.90 12.98 0.96
CA ARG A 26 12.07 12.96 -0.50
C ARG A 26 11.34 11.76 -1.09
N ILE A 27 10.81 11.94 -2.28
CA ILE A 27 10.25 10.87 -3.09
C ILE A 27 10.91 10.93 -4.47
N GLY A 28 11.58 9.85 -4.89
CA GLY A 28 12.31 9.84 -6.15
C GLY A 28 13.40 10.92 -6.25
N GLY A 29 13.95 11.36 -5.13
CA GLY A 29 14.94 12.42 -5.02
C GLY A 29 14.37 13.84 -4.85
N ALA A 30 13.12 14.08 -5.20
CA ALA A 30 12.45 15.38 -5.04
C ALA A 30 12.04 15.62 -3.57
N VAL A 31 12.26 16.83 -3.08
CA VAL A 31 11.82 17.23 -1.73
C VAL A 31 10.32 17.47 -1.74
N VAL A 32 9.58 16.59 -1.08
CA VAL A 32 8.10 16.64 -1.05
C VAL A 32 7.54 17.06 0.29
N GLY A 33 8.37 17.12 1.35
CA GLY A 33 7.86 17.46 2.67
C GLY A 33 8.90 17.40 3.78
N THR A 34 8.38 17.51 4.99
CA THR A 34 9.17 17.53 6.22
C THR A 34 8.49 16.67 7.28
N ALA A 35 9.28 16.23 8.26
CA ALA A 35 8.76 15.56 9.43
C ALA A 35 9.48 16.04 10.71
N THR A 36 8.79 15.92 11.83
CA THR A 36 9.35 16.16 13.16
C THR A 36 9.03 14.99 14.08
N GLU A 37 9.97 14.65 14.93
CA GLU A 37 9.80 13.67 15.98
C GLU A 37 10.13 14.30 17.32
N ARG A 38 9.31 14.02 18.33
CA ARG A 38 9.52 14.48 19.68
C ARG A 38 9.37 13.35 20.67
N LEU A 39 10.36 13.20 21.53
CA LEU A 39 10.32 12.28 22.66
C LEU A 39 10.27 13.09 23.95
N VAL A 40 9.25 12.82 24.77
CA VAL A 40 9.03 13.53 26.03
C VAL A 40 8.91 12.52 27.15
N ALA A 41 9.78 12.65 28.16
CA ALA A 41 9.63 11.87 29.37
C ALA A 41 8.59 12.49 30.30
N GLY A 42 7.72 11.66 30.85
CA GLY A 42 6.67 12.05 31.76
C GLY A 42 6.53 11.12 32.95
N PRO A 43 5.69 11.48 33.94
CA PRO A 43 5.47 10.67 35.13
C PRO A 43 4.85 9.29 34.83
N GLU A 44 4.14 9.14 33.73
CA GLU A 44 3.51 7.89 33.30
C GLU A 44 4.41 7.04 32.38
N GLY A 45 5.56 7.57 31.97
CA GLY A 45 6.46 6.93 31.02
C GLY A 45 6.99 7.89 29.97
N THR A 46 7.18 7.41 28.75
CA THR A 46 7.68 8.20 27.62
C THR A 46 6.60 8.36 26.57
N SER A 47 6.39 9.59 26.12
CA SER A 47 5.55 9.92 24.95
C SER A 47 6.44 10.18 23.75
N TYR A 48 6.16 9.48 22.67
CA TYR A 48 6.72 9.76 21.34
C TYR A 48 5.63 10.40 20.50
N GLN A 49 5.97 11.46 19.78
CA GLN A 49 5.09 12.12 18.83
C GLN A 49 5.83 12.37 17.52
N ALA A 50 5.20 12.04 16.40
CA ALA A 50 5.71 12.33 15.08
C ALA A 50 4.67 13.04 14.23
N HIS A 51 5.10 14.06 13.52
CA HIS A 51 4.31 14.80 12.55
C HIS A 51 5.02 14.75 11.21
N MET A 52 4.31 14.39 10.15
CA MET A 52 4.81 14.43 8.79
C MET A 52 3.86 15.22 7.91
N ASN A 53 4.40 16.16 7.12
CA ASN A 53 3.67 16.93 6.13
C ASN A 53 4.31 16.70 4.76
N ILE A 54 3.54 16.16 3.82
CA ILE A 54 3.99 15.86 2.45
C ILE A 54 3.07 16.58 1.46
N ARG A 55 3.66 17.15 0.41
CA ARG A 55 2.96 17.76 -0.72
C ARG A 55 3.50 17.18 -2.02
N PHE A 56 2.60 16.74 -2.89
CA PHE A 56 2.94 16.21 -4.21
C PHE A 56 1.73 16.39 -5.14
N THR A 57 1.88 16.04 -6.41
CA THR A 57 0.74 15.98 -7.33
C THR A 57 0.45 14.53 -7.75
N ARG A 58 -0.79 14.28 -8.14
CA ARG A 58 -1.25 13.03 -8.77
C ARG A 58 -1.95 13.39 -10.08
N LEU A 59 -1.27 13.15 -11.20
CA LEU A 59 -1.69 13.60 -12.54
C LEU A 59 -2.07 15.09 -12.59
N GLY A 60 -1.25 15.92 -11.94
CA GLY A 60 -1.45 17.36 -11.87
C GLY A 60 -2.42 17.84 -10.77
N THR A 61 -3.10 16.94 -10.05
CA THR A 61 -3.95 17.29 -8.90
C THR A 61 -3.08 17.45 -7.65
N PRO A 62 -3.05 18.62 -7.00
CA PRO A 62 -2.27 18.82 -5.77
C PRO A 62 -2.82 18.01 -4.61
N ILE A 63 -1.94 17.29 -3.92
CA ILE A 63 -2.24 16.52 -2.72
C ILE A 63 -1.41 17.07 -1.56
N SER A 64 -2.08 17.30 -0.43
CA SER A 64 -1.44 17.55 0.86
C SER A 64 -1.81 16.44 1.82
N MET A 65 -0.80 15.77 2.37
CA MET A 65 -0.98 14.70 3.36
C MET A 65 -0.32 15.11 4.67
N MET A 66 -1.09 15.06 5.74
CA MET A 66 -0.59 15.15 7.11
C MET A 66 -0.72 13.78 7.77
N MET A 67 0.34 13.38 8.45
CA MET A 67 0.34 12.18 9.28
C MET A 67 0.77 12.56 10.69
N PHE A 68 0.09 11.95 11.64
CA PHE A 68 0.39 12.08 13.06
C PHE A 68 0.49 10.70 13.70
N THR A 69 1.51 10.49 14.49
CA THR A 69 1.68 9.29 15.31
C THR A 69 1.99 9.74 16.75
N GLU A 70 1.24 9.21 17.69
CA GLU A 70 1.57 9.32 19.11
C GLU A 70 1.64 7.92 19.71
N GLU A 71 2.66 7.68 20.52
CA GLU A 71 2.77 6.46 21.30
C GLU A 71 3.22 6.77 22.73
N ILE A 72 2.63 6.07 23.68
CA ILE A 72 2.99 6.16 25.09
C ILE A 72 3.45 4.78 25.57
N SER A 73 4.63 4.76 26.17
CA SER A 73 5.19 3.61 26.88
C SER A 73 5.30 3.88 28.37
N ASP A 74 5.31 2.82 29.19
CA ASP A 74 5.63 2.93 30.60
C ASP A 74 7.12 3.22 30.85
N ALA A 75 7.51 3.35 32.12
CA ALA A 75 8.89 3.58 32.52
C ALA A 75 9.86 2.45 32.12
N ALA A 76 9.35 1.25 31.84
CA ALA A 76 10.12 0.11 31.34
C ALA A 76 10.09 0.02 29.80
N ARG A 77 9.65 1.06 29.09
CA ARG A 77 9.52 1.13 27.63
C ARG A 77 8.58 0.06 27.05
N ARG A 78 7.61 -0.39 27.82
CA ARG A 78 6.58 -1.31 27.31
C ARG A 78 5.42 -0.48 26.76
N PHE A 79 4.92 -0.89 25.59
CA PHE A 79 3.75 -0.29 24.95
C PHE A 79 2.58 -0.15 25.93
N GLN A 80 1.93 1.00 25.94
CA GLN A 80 0.72 1.27 26.71
C GLN A 80 -0.43 1.70 25.79
N ARG A 81 -0.19 2.66 24.93
CA ARG A 81 -1.19 3.13 23.96
C ARG A 81 -0.54 3.80 22.77
N ALA A 82 -1.23 3.78 21.64
CA ALA A 82 -0.83 4.57 20.48
C ALA A 82 -2.03 5.07 19.69
N ARG A 83 -1.81 6.17 18.96
CA ARG A 83 -2.74 6.78 18.04
C ARG A 83 -2.01 7.14 16.74
N VAL A 84 -2.65 6.82 15.63
CA VAL A 84 -2.16 7.17 14.30
C VAL A 84 -3.28 7.83 13.51
N GLU A 85 -2.97 8.91 12.81
CA GLU A 85 -3.91 9.63 11.96
C GLU A 85 -3.28 9.97 10.61
N SER A 86 -4.08 9.95 9.56
CA SER A 86 -3.69 10.41 8.22
C SER A 86 -4.83 11.18 7.58
N SER A 87 -4.53 12.37 7.06
CA SER A 87 -5.52 13.21 6.40
C SER A 87 -5.89 12.69 5.01
N LEU A 88 -5.00 11.94 4.34
CA LEU A 88 -5.22 11.51 2.96
C LEU A 88 -6.42 10.58 2.79
N SER A 89 -6.60 9.65 3.73
CA SER A 89 -7.71 8.68 3.74
C SER A 89 -8.71 8.95 4.86
N ASN A 90 -8.62 10.08 5.54
CA ASN A 90 -9.36 10.36 6.78
C ASN A 90 -9.27 9.15 7.74
N PHE A 91 -8.05 8.64 7.87
CA PHE A 91 -7.74 7.46 8.66
C PHE A 91 -7.40 7.83 10.08
N SER A 92 -7.90 7.04 11.02
CA SER A 92 -7.43 7.05 12.41
C SER A 92 -7.35 5.62 12.95
N ALA A 93 -6.36 5.36 13.81
CA ALA A 93 -6.26 4.13 14.58
C ALA A 93 -5.85 4.45 16.01
N ASN A 94 -6.44 3.71 16.95
CA ASN A 94 -6.12 3.78 18.36
C ASN A 94 -5.91 2.36 18.89
N ALA A 95 -4.87 2.18 19.70
CA ALA A 95 -4.55 0.93 20.35
C ALA A 95 -4.26 1.21 21.84
N VAL A 96 -4.86 0.45 22.73
CA VAL A 96 -4.67 0.58 24.19
C VAL A 96 -4.43 -0.80 24.75
N LEU A 97 -3.30 -1.00 25.42
CA LEU A 97 -2.99 -2.22 26.17
C LEU A 97 -3.86 -2.29 27.43
N ASP A 98 -4.54 -3.41 27.64
CA ASP A 98 -5.39 -3.70 28.79
C ASP A 98 -5.10 -5.15 29.26
N GLY A 99 -4.27 -5.27 30.28
CA GLY A 99 -3.75 -6.56 30.71
C GLY A 99 -2.92 -7.26 29.62
N ASP A 100 -3.36 -8.43 29.19
CA ASP A 100 -2.70 -9.26 28.17
C ASP A 100 -3.29 -9.06 26.78
N SER A 101 -4.05 -8.01 26.54
CA SER A 101 -4.67 -7.76 25.24
C SER A 101 -4.69 -6.28 24.90
N VAL A 102 -4.75 -5.99 23.60
CA VAL A 102 -4.88 -4.64 23.04
C VAL A 102 -6.31 -4.44 22.56
N ARG A 103 -6.95 -3.41 23.08
CA ARG A 103 -8.17 -2.86 22.47
C ARG A 103 -7.76 -1.99 21.30
N TYR A 104 -8.16 -2.39 20.11
CA TYR A 104 -7.85 -1.71 18.88
C TYR A 104 -9.12 -1.16 18.23
N GLU A 105 -9.07 0.09 17.83
CA GLU A 105 -10.11 0.74 17.06
C GLU A 105 -9.46 1.47 15.88
N SER A 106 -10.00 1.30 14.68
CA SER A 106 -9.60 2.09 13.52
C SER A 106 -10.80 2.55 12.74
N SER A 107 -10.64 3.66 12.02
CA SER A 107 -11.65 4.23 11.15
C SER A 107 -11.00 4.73 9.86
N VAL A 108 -11.70 4.52 8.74
CA VAL A 108 -11.37 5.10 7.44
C VAL A 108 -12.63 5.75 6.92
N GLY A 109 -12.60 7.05 6.64
CA GLY A 109 -13.76 7.78 6.14
C GLY A 109 -15.00 7.73 7.05
N GLY A 110 -14.85 7.33 8.34
CA GLY A 110 -15.95 7.16 9.29
C GLY A 110 -16.42 5.70 9.44
N ALA A 111 -15.99 4.76 8.59
CA ALA A 111 -16.23 3.33 8.79
C ALA A 111 -15.21 2.76 9.78
N GLY A 112 -15.69 2.29 10.94
CA GLY A 112 -14.85 1.85 12.05
C GLY A 112 -14.77 0.32 12.20
N VAL A 113 -13.62 -0.14 12.68
CA VAL A 113 -13.39 -1.53 13.14
C VAL A 113 -12.95 -1.49 14.59
N LYS A 114 -13.53 -2.39 15.41
CA LYS A 114 -13.11 -2.61 16.79
C LYS A 114 -12.74 -4.08 16.96
N LYS A 115 -11.60 -4.34 17.56
CA LYS A 115 -11.15 -5.70 17.86
C LYS A 115 -10.35 -5.73 19.15
N VAL A 116 -10.31 -6.92 19.77
CA VAL A 116 -9.43 -7.21 20.90
C VAL A 116 -8.40 -8.23 20.41
N ILE A 117 -7.14 -7.92 20.65
CA ILE A 117 -6.00 -8.68 20.12
C ILE A 117 -5.17 -9.13 21.32
N ALA A 118 -4.89 -10.43 21.45
CA ALA A 118 -3.98 -10.91 22.48
C ALA A 118 -2.59 -10.29 22.25
N TRP A 119 -1.98 -9.72 23.30
CA TRP A 119 -0.64 -9.16 23.21
C TRP A 119 0.40 -10.28 23.08
N ASP A 120 1.29 -10.14 22.10
CA ASP A 120 2.47 -11.03 22.00
C ASP A 120 3.55 -10.49 22.96
N PRO A 121 3.95 -11.25 24.00
CA PRO A 121 5.00 -10.80 24.94
C PRO A 121 6.34 -10.52 24.30
N ALA A 122 6.63 -11.09 23.12
CA ALA A 122 7.85 -10.84 22.36
C ALA A 122 7.78 -9.53 21.57
N ALA A 123 6.58 -8.95 21.41
CA ALA A 123 6.39 -7.77 20.60
C ALA A 123 6.98 -6.51 21.25
N THR A 124 7.35 -5.58 20.39
CA THR A 124 7.56 -4.17 20.72
C THR A 124 6.77 -3.33 19.72
N SER A 125 6.55 -2.08 20.03
CA SER A 125 6.05 -1.16 19.01
C SER A 125 7.12 -0.82 17.99
N GLU A 126 6.69 -0.31 16.85
CA GLU A 126 7.63 0.17 15.82
C GLU A 126 8.50 1.32 16.34
N VAL A 127 7.95 2.19 17.17
CA VAL A 127 8.66 3.33 17.78
C VAL A 127 9.84 2.87 18.65
N PHE A 128 9.60 1.91 19.53
CA PHE A 128 10.64 1.44 20.46
C PHE A 128 11.48 0.27 19.93
N ALA A 129 11.22 -0.19 18.70
CA ALA A 129 12.08 -1.16 18.01
C ALA A 129 13.53 -0.65 17.85
N SER A 130 13.70 0.66 17.67
CA SER A 130 15.01 1.31 17.54
C SER A 130 15.94 1.03 18.73
N GLU A 131 15.43 0.92 19.95
CA GLU A 131 16.24 0.57 21.12
C GLU A 131 16.78 -0.87 21.04
N ARG A 132 15.97 -1.81 20.57
CA ARG A 132 16.40 -3.20 20.33
C ARG A 132 17.42 -3.29 19.22
N ILE A 133 17.22 -2.52 18.14
CA ILE A 133 18.15 -2.44 17.01
C ILE A 133 19.49 -1.86 17.49
N ARG A 134 19.48 -0.80 18.27
CA ARG A 134 20.70 -0.21 18.84
C ARG A 134 21.45 -1.20 19.72
N ALA A 135 20.77 -1.91 20.63
CA ALA A 135 21.38 -2.94 21.46
C ALA A 135 21.98 -4.07 20.63
N TRP A 136 21.32 -4.48 19.55
CA TRP A 136 21.85 -5.47 18.60
C TRP A 136 23.04 -4.92 17.81
N LEU A 137 23.03 -3.66 17.38
CA LEU A 137 24.13 -3.03 16.64
C LEU A 137 25.40 -2.90 17.49
N ALA A 138 25.29 -2.82 18.81
CA ALA A 138 26.43 -2.83 19.72
C ALA A 138 27.14 -4.19 19.82
N GLY A 139 26.52 -5.27 19.35
CA GLY A 139 27.11 -6.62 19.25
C GLY A 139 27.58 -6.94 17.82
N ASP A 140 27.99 -8.20 17.59
CA ASP A 140 28.57 -8.66 16.32
C ASP A 140 27.61 -9.51 15.47
N ALA A 141 26.38 -9.76 15.93
CA ALA A 141 25.43 -10.59 15.22
C ALA A 141 25.08 -9.98 13.85
N PRO A 142 25.13 -10.76 12.74
CA PRO A 142 24.88 -10.24 11.39
C PRO A 142 23.41 -9.91 11.15
N GLU A 143 22.50 -10.58 11.86
CA GLU A 143 21.06 -10.36 11.73
C GLU A 143 20.34 -10.53 13.07
N THR A 144 19.14 -9.97 13.15
CA THR A 144 18.22 -10.16 14.27
C THR A 144 16.78 -10.20 13.74
N THR A 145 15.88 -10.71 14.57
CA THR A 145 14.44 -10.72 14.27
C THR A 145 13.69 -10.10 15.44
N THR A 146 12.70 -9.28 15.14
CA THR A 146 11.82 -8.68 16.13
C THR A 146 10.36 -8.86 15.73
N VAL A 147 9.47 -8.96 16.71
CA VAL A 147 8.02 -8.88 16.49
C VAL A 147 7.59 -7.45 16.73
N LEU A 148 6.96 -6.85 15.74
CA LEU A 148 6.50 -5.47 15.76
C LEU A 148 4.97 -5.43 15.83
N PHE A 149 4.44 -4.56 16.68
CA PHE A 149 3.02 -4.25 16.68
C PHE A 149 2.76 -3.05 15.78
N ASP A 150 2.03 -3.26 14.70
CA ASP A 150 1.61 -2.20 13.79
C ASP A 150 0.27 -1.62 14.23
N VAL A 151 0.29 -0.38 14.68
CA VAL A 151 -0.90 0.34 15.12
C VAL A 151 -1.84 0.67 13.95
N SER A 152 -1.33 0.76 12.72
CA SER A 152 -2.16 1.15 11.58
C SER A 152 -3.20 0.10 11.19
N ASP A 153 -2.92 -1.17 11.41
CA ASP A 153 -3.86 -2.26 11.13
C ASP A 153 -4.20 -3.13 12.35
N GLY A 154 -3.51 -2.87 13.46
CA GLY A 154 -3.68 -3.62 14.70
C GLY A 154 -3.30 -5.09 14.50
N SER A 155 -2.12 -5.35 13.99
CA SER A 155 -1.58 -6.69 13.79
C SER A 155 -0.12 -6.77 14.26
N PHE A 156 0.35 -8.00 14.45
CA PHE A 156 1.77 -8.25 14.70
C PHE A 156 2.44 -8.66 13.39
N ARG A 157 3.62 -8.13 13.14
CA ARG A 157 4.48 -8.55 12.05
C ARG A 157 5.86 -8.97 12.56
N LYS A 158 6.44 -9.93 11.90
CA LYS A 158 7.81 -10.37 12.16
C LYS A 158 8.73 -9.69 11.16
N ALA A 159 9.68 -8.91 11.67
CA ALA A 159 10.66 -8.21 10.86
C ALA A 159 12.04 -8.82 11.09
N ARG A 160 12.74 -9.17 10.02
CA ARG A 160 14.13 -9.61 10.02
C ARG A 160 15.01 -8.44 9.61
N MET A 161 15.97 -8.10 10.46
CA MET A 161 16.92 -7.02 10.23
C MET A 161 18.30 -7.61 9.97
N VAL A 162 18.94 -7.14 8.91
CA VAL A 162 20.25 -7.62 8.45
C VAL A 162 21.21 -6.46 8.41
N ARG A 163 22.38 -6.64 9.04
CA ARG A 163 23.45 -5.64 9.02
C ARG A 163 24.07 -5.59 7.64
N GLY A 164 23.99 -4.44 7.02
CA GLY A 164 24.57 -4.14 5.72
C GLY A 164 25.97 -3.54 5.82
N ALA A 165 26.41 -2.95 4.72
CA ALA A 165 27.75 -2.34 4.64
C ALA A 165 27.86 -1.10 5.53
N VAL A 166 29.06 -0.89 6.06
CA VAL A 166 29.43 0.38 6.69
C VAL A 166 29.86 1.37 5.60
N THR A 167 29.12 2.46 5.46
CA THR A 167 29.51 3.55 4.56
C THR A 167 30.59 4.38 5.27
N PRO A 168 31.79 4.57 4.66
CA PRO A 168 32.82 5.40 5.24
C PRO A 168 32.34 6.82 5.49
N ALA A 169 32.88 7.46 6.53
CA ALA A 169 32.64 8.87 6.78
C ALA A 169 33.04 9.71 5.57
N THR A 170 32.15 10.55 5.08
CA THR A 170 32.49 11.65 4.16
C THR A 170 33.16 12.77 4.98
N ALA A 171 33.86 13.70 4.30
CA ALA A 171 34.57 14.79 4.98
C ALA A 171 33.61 15.58 5.90
N GLY A 172 33.79 15.42 7.22
CA GLY A 172 32.94 16.04 8.27
C GLY A 172 31.76 15.20 8.79
N GLY A 173 31.52 13.98 8.28
CA GLY A 173 30.46 13.08 8.75
C GLY A 173 31.02 11.88 9.53
N SER A 174 30.14 11.13 10.21
CA SER A 174 30.45 9.86 10.85
C SER A 174 30.23 8.68 9.89
N ALA A 175 30.92 7.55 10.15
CA ALA A 175 30.62 6.31 9.45
C ALA A 175 29.18 5.85 9.79
N LEU A 176 28.46 5.37 8.79
CA LEU A 176 27.07 4.92 8.94
C LEU A 176 26.98 3.40 8.71
N THR A 177 26.26 2.70 9.57
CA THR A 177 25.95 1.28 9.41
C THR A 177 24.56 1.15 8.79
N ALA A 178 24.47 0.54 7.62
CA ALA A 178 23.18 0.21 7.01
C ALA A 178 22.52 -0.98 7.73
N VAL A 179 21.21 -0.94 7.86
CA VAL A 179 20.37 -2.04 8.33
C VAL A 179 19.22 -2.22 7.34
N ASP A 180 19.17 -3.37 6.72
CA ASP A 180 18.09 -3.76 5.83
C ASP A 180 17.00 -4.48 6.63
N GLU A 181 15.76 -4.02 6.50
CA GLU A 181 14.58 -4.64 7.10
C GLU A 181 13.82 -5.44 6.06
N TYR A 182 13.48 -6.67 6.40
CA TYR A 182 12.70 -7.58 5.57
C TYR A 182 11.42 -7.97 6.29
N ASP A 183 10.30 -7.86 5.61
CA ASP A 183 9.06 -8.50 6.05
C ASP A 183 9.18 -10.02 5.99
N ASP A 184 8.35 -10.74 6.77
CA ASP A 184 8.39 -12.19 6.85
C ASP A 184 8.24 -12.83 5.45
N GLY A 185 9.24 -13.65 5.08
CA GLY A 185 9.31 -14.32 3.78
C GLY A 185 9.67 -13.43 2.58
N ALA A 186 9.95 -12.13 2.78
CA ALA A 186 10.37 -11.24 1.69
C ALA A 186 11.80 -11.50 1.25
N ALA A 187 12.04 -11.48 -0.08
CA ALA A 187 13.36 -11.64 -0.69
C ALA A 187 14.13 -10.30 -0.80
N THR A 188 13.41 -9.18 -0.80
CA THR A 188 13.96 -7.82 -0.89
C THR A 188 13.62 -7.04 0.37
N PRO A 189 14.49 -6.11 0.82
CA PRO A 189 14.20 -5.30 1.98
C PRO A 189 13.05 -4.32 1.69
N SER A 190 12.13 -4.20 2.65
CA SER A 190 11.06 -3.20 2.64
C SER A 190 11.61 -1.81 3.00
N SER A 191 12.63 -1.75 3.84
CA SER A 191 13.33 -0.52 4.18
C SER A 191 14.83 -0.75 4.41
N THR A 192 15.60 0.33 4.32
CA THR A 192 16.99 0.39 4.74
C THR A 192 17.18 1.64 5.60
N ALA A 193 17.71 1.48 6.80
CA ALA A 193 18.03 2.59 7.68
C ALA A 193 19.56 2.66 7.92
N TRP A 194 20.09 3.87 8.00
CA TRP A 194 21.50 4.13 8.28
C TRP A 194 21.66 4.70 9.69
N TYR A 195 22.46 4.03 10.47
CA TYR A 195 22.73 4.36 11.88
C TYR A 195 24.13 4.94 12.04
N ASP A 196 24.24 6.01 12.82
CA ASP A 196 25.54 6.57 13.21
C ASP A 196 26.20 5.72 14.33
N ALA A 197 27.38 6.14 14.76
CA ALA A 197 28.14 5.45 15.81
C ALA A 197 27.44 5.44 17.20
N ALA A 198 26.48 6.35 17.42
CA ALA A 198 25.65 6.38 18.62
C ALA A 198 24.44 5.43 18.50
N GLY A 199 24.24 4.82 17.34
CA GLY A 199 23.09 3.99 17.03
C GLY A 199 21.81 4.79 16.75
N GLU A 200 21.98 6.06 16.36
CA GLU A 200 20.86 6.94 15.97
C GLU A 200 20.65 6.86 14.47
N VAL A 201 19.38 6.84 14.04
CA VAL A 201 19.04 6.87 12.63
C VAL A 201 19.34 8.25 12.05
N VAL A 202 20.09 8.25 10.95
CA VAL A 202 20.41 9.46 10.18
C VAL A 202 19.58 9.54 8.92
N ARG A 203 19.27 8.38 8.33
CA ARG A 203 18.55 8.29 7.07
C ARG A 203 17.77 6.99 7.03
N THR A 204 16.58 7.01 6.49
CA THR A 204 15.78 5.82 6.17
C THR A 204 15.30 5.92 4.73
N VAL A 205 15.39 4.82 4.00
CA VAL A 205 14.78 4.66 2.68
C VAL A 205 13.74 3.56 2.77
N VAL A 206 12.49 3.93 2.56
CA VAL A 206 11.37 3.00 2.50
C VAL A 206 11.01 2.77 1.04
N ARG A 207 10.88 1.51 0.64
CA ARG A 207 10.52 1.13 -0.74
C ARG A 207 9.06 0.74 -0.80
N GLN A 208 8.25 1.61 -1.37
CA GLN A 208 6.81 1.42 -1.47
C GLN A 208 6.29 1.82 -2.84
N LEU A 209 5.35 1.07 -3.40
CA LEU A 209 4.71 1.37 -4.69
C LEU A 209 5.71 1.51 -5.86
N GLY A 210 6.87 0.88 -5.79
CA GLY A 210 7.93 1.09 -6.77
C GLY A 210 8.67 2.41 -6.64
N ILE A 211 8.42 3.14 -5.57
CA ILE A 211 8.99 4.45 -5.28
C ILE A 211 9.86 4.34 -4.03
N GLU A 212 10.98 5.02 -4.04
CA GLU A 212 11.80 5.21 -2.84
C GLU A 212 11.36 6.50 -2.14
N ILE A 213 11.00 6.35 -0.87
CA ILE A 213 10.72 7.45 0.05
C ILE A 213 11.90 7.54 1.00
N GLU A 214 12.62 8.62 0.92
CA GLU A 214 13.78 8.90 1.75
C GLU A 214 13.41 9.89 2.85
N ILE A 215 13.79 9.57 4.08
CA ILE A 215 13.60 10.39 5.27
C ILE A 215 14.97 10.60 5.85
N GLU A 216 15.48 11.83 5.81
CA GLU A 216 16.83 12.17 6.23
C GLU A 216 16.79 13.20 7.37
N ARG A 217 17.53 12.93 8.45
CA ARG A 217 17.66 13.83 9.58
C ARG A 217 18.46 15.07 9.19
N VAL A 218 17.92 16.22 9.55
CA VAL A 218 18.52 17.53 9.28
C VAL A 218 18.57 18.39 10.55
N SER A 219 19.35 19.45 10.54
CA SER A 219 19.29 20.45 11.61
C SER A 219 18.02 21.32 11.47
N HIS A 220 17.54 21.90 12.56
CA HIS A 220 16.41 22.84 12.52
C HIS A 220 16.67 23.99 11.54
N ALA A 221 17.88 24.57 11.56
CA ALA A 221 18.26 25.63 10.62
C ALA A 221 18.23 25.19 9.15
N ALA A 222 18.60 23.93 8.87
CA ALA A 222 18.49 23.38 7.51
C ALA A 222 17.03 23.22 7.10
N LEU A 223 16.16 22.78 8.02
CA LEU A 223 14.74 22.61 7.75
C LEU A 223 14.08 23.93 7.32
N GLU A 224 14.42 25.04 7.97
CA GLU A 224 13.88 26.37 7.64
C GLU A 224 14.25 26.87 6.22
N SER A 225 15.33 26.31 5.65
CA SER A 225 15.81 26.66 4.31
C SER A 225 15.38 25.68 3.21
N ILE A 226 14.64 24.63 3.56
CA ILE A 226 14.22 23.60 2.60
C ILE A 226 13.06 24.12 1.76
N GLU A 227 13.24 24.06 0.44
CA GLU A 227 12.19 24.33 -0.53
C GLU A 227 11.51 23.00 -0.93
N ILE A 228 10.19 22.94 -0.80
CA ILE A 228 9.38 21.79 -1.24
C ILE A 228 9.10 21.96 -2.73
N GLU A 229 9.28 20.89 -3.51
CA GLU A 229 8.97 20.85 -4.94
C GLU A 229 7.46 20.63 -5.14
N PRO A 230 6.66 21.67 -5.41
CA PRO A 230 5.20 21.58 -5.38
C PRO A 230 4.62 20.76 -6.53
N ASP A 231 5.36 20.61 -7.64
CA ASP A 231 4.90 19.98 -8.88
C ASP A 231 5.39 18.53 -9.05
N PHE A 232 5.99 17.94 -8.01
CA PHE A 232 6.40 16.54 -8.07
C PHE A 232 5.18 15.63 -8.25
N ASP A 233 5.10 14.92 -9.38
CA ASP A 233 3.97 14.04 -9.71
C ASP A 233 4.32 12.57 -9.46
N ILE A 234 3.77 12.01 -8.36
CA ILE A 234 4.05 10.65 -7.93
C ILE A 234 3.58 9.58 -8.93
N ILE A 235 2.49 9.85 -9.65
CA ILE A 235 1.96 8.89 -10.65
C ILE A 235 2.88 8.88 -11.86
N ARG A 236 3.31 10.05 -12.36
CA ARG A 236 4.24 10.12 -13.49
C ARG A 236 5.58 9.46 -13.20
N GLN A 237 6.06 9.55 -11.96
CA GLN A 237 7.31 8.87 -11.55
C GLN A 237 7.17 7.35 -11.46
N SER A 238 5.98 6.84 -11.18
CA SER A 238 5.72 5.40 -11.12
C SER A 238 5.34 4.76 -12.45
N MET A 239 5.25 5.54 -13.54
CA MET A 239 4.91 5.03 -14.87
C MET A 239 6.03 4.15 -15.43
N VAL A 240 5.65 3.00 -15.99
CA VAL A 240 6.56 2.10 -16.70
C VAL A 240 6.35 2.27 -18.20
N ARG A 241 7.28 2.92 -18.87
CA ARG A 241 7.20 3.13 -20.32
C ARG A 241 7.18 1.82 -21.10
N CYS A 242 6.38 1.78 -22.16
CA CYS A 242 6.31 0.69 -23.11
C CYS A 242 6.01 1.26 -24.51
N ASP A 243 7.02 1.82 -25.14
CA ASP A 243 6.87 2.52 -26.43
C ASP A 243 6.47 1.58 -27.57
N ASP A 244 6.77 0.27 -27.42
CA ASP A 244 6.44 -0.77 -28.41
C ASP A 244 5.00 -1.32 -28.25
N PHE A 245 4.23 -0.86 -27.26
CA PHE A 245 2.87 -1.34 -27.09
C PHE A 245 2.01 -0.97 -28.30
N PRO A 246 1.26 -1.94 -28.89
CA PRO A 246 0.49 -1.70 -30.10
C PRO A 246 -0.64 -0.69 -29.86
N THR A 247 -0.79 0.24 -30.81
CA THR A 247 -1.82 1.29 -30.78
C THR A 247 -2.47 1.43 -32.15
N PRO A 248 -3.76 1.80 -32.26
CA PRO A 248 -4.67 2.09 -31.15
C PRO A 248 -5.06 0.80 -30.41
N VAL A 249 -5.11 0.88 -29.07
CA VAL A 249 -5.40 -0.28 -28.20
C VAL A 249 -6.75 -0.93 -28.48
N ALA A 250 -7.72 -0.17 -29.00
CA ALA A 250 -9.04 -0.67 -29.38
C ALA A 250 -8.98 -1.78 -30.43
N ASN A 251 -7.93 -1.81 -31.25
CA ASN A 251 -7.72 -2.80 -32.32
C ASN A 251 -6.88 -4.01 -31.86
N VAL A 252 -6.48 -4.06 -30.59
CA VAL A 252 -5.64 -5.13 -30.07
C VAL A 252 -6.48 -6.17 -29.37
N ASP A 253 -6.45 -7.42 -29.84
CA ASP A 253 -7.13 -8.53 -29.16
C ASP A 253 -6.21 -9.28 -28.24
N ARG A 254 -4.93 -9.33 -28.57
CA ARG A 254 -3.91 -10.04 -27.79
C ARG A 254 -2.57 -9.35 -27.92
N VAL A 255 -1.84 -9.25 -26.81
CA VAL A 255 -0.47 -8.73 -26.76
C VAL A 255 0.39 -9.64 -25.90
N THR A 256 1.64 -9.85 -26.32
CA THR A 256 2.64 -10.57 -25.55
C THR A 256 3.63 -9.55 -24.98
N LEU A 257 3.79 -9.57 -23.67
CA LEU A 257 4.68 -8.67 -22.95
C LEU A 257 5.81 -9.46 -22.31
N ARG A 258 7.03 -8.97 -22.44
CA ARG A 258 8.16 -9.40 -21.64
C ARG A 258 8.39 -8.39 -20.52
N LEU A 259 8.46 -8.88 -19.30
CA LEU A 259 8.76 -8.13 -18.09
C LEU A 259 10.14 -8.53 -17.59
N ASP A 260 11.08 -7.60 -17.61
CA ASP A 260 12.44 -7.81 -17.08
C ASP A 260 12.54 -7.13 -15.70
N PHE A 261 12.86 -7.92 -14.67
CA PHE A 261 12.91 -7.47 -13.27
C PHE A 261 14.35 -7.14 -12.86
N PRO A 262 14.56 -6.12 -12.01
CA PRO A 262 15.89 -5.84 -11.46
C PRO A 262 16.41 -6.97 -10.55
N GLY A 263 15.51 -7.73 -9.95
CA GLY A 263 15.76 -8.91 -9.14
C GLY A 263 15.02 -10.16 -9.66
N ALA A 264 14.61 -11.05 -8.77
CA ALA A 264 13.75 -12.17 -9.11
C ALA A 264 12.30 -11.70 -9.33
N PRO A 265 11.58 -12.28 -10.31
CA PRO A 265 10.15 -12.01 -10.48
C PRO A 265 9.33 -12.52 -9.27
N PRO A 266 8.07 -12.04 -9.10
CA PRO A 266 7.19 -12.52 -8.04
C PRO A 266 7.12 -14.05 -8.03
N ALA A 267 7.19 -14.67 -6.83
CA ALA A 267 7.22 -16.14 -6.71
C ALA A 267 5.92 -16.79 -7.22
N THR A 268 4.78 -16.11 -7.05
CA THR A 268 3.49 -16.57 -7.56
C THR A 268 3.37 -16.28 -9.04
N PRO A 269 2.93 -17.24 -9.89
CA PRO A 269 2.66 -17.00 -11.30
C PRO A 269 1.66 -15.86 -11.52
N MET A 270 1.96 -15.00 -12.48
CA MET A 270 1.16 -13.82 -12.80
C MET A 270 -0.02 -14.17 -13.73
N ASN A 271 -0.87 -15.12 -13.32
CA ASN A 271 -2.04 -15.54 -14.07
C ASN A 271 -3.32 -14.81 -13.63
N GLY A 272 -4.23 -14.60 -14.56
CA GLY A 272 -5.54 -14.00 -14.33
C GLY A 272 -6.53 -14.39 -15.43
N PRO A 273 -7.78 -13.97 -15.37
CA PRO A 273 -8.77 -14.32 -16.40
C PRO A 273 -8.31 -14.01 -17.81
N ASN A 274 -7.79 -12.82 -18.03
CA ASN A 274 -7.32 -12.32 -19.32
C ASN A 274 -5.80 -12.26 -19.46
N GLN A 275 -5.07 -12.92 -18.55
CA GLN A 275 -3.62 -12.92 -18.50
C GLN A 275 -3.08 -14.31 -18.24
N GLN A 276 -2.08 -14.72 -19.02
CA GLN A 276 -1.38 -15.99 -18.87
C GLN A 276 0.13 -15.79 -18.89
N GLU A 277 0.80 -16.34 -17.90
CA GLU A 277 2.24 -16.49 -17.90
C GLU A 277 2.61 -17.67 -18.78
N VAL A 278 3.41 -17.42 -19.81
CA VAL A 278 3.81 -18.42 -20.80
C VAL A 278 5.27 -18.83 -20.69
N GLU A 279 6.10 -18.00 -20.10
CA GLU A 279 7.52 -18.27 -19.89
C GLU A 279 8.01 -17.55 -18.63
N ARG A 280 8.94 -18.15 -17.91
CA ARG A 280 9.59 -17.57 -16.73
C ARG A 280 11.05 -17.99 -16.69
N ASP A 281 11.92 -17.02 -16.45
CA ASP A 281 13.32 -17.25 -16.11
C ASP A 281 13.69 -16.60 -14.77
N ALA A 282 15.00 -16.57 -14.43
CA ALA A 282 15.46 -16.05 -13.13
C ALA A 282 15.19 -14.55 -12.92
N ARG A 283 14.98 -13.77 -13.99
CA ARG A 283 14.82 -12.33 -13.96
C ARG A 283 13.72 -11.80 -14.87
N ALA A 284 13.04 -12.65 -15.60
CA ALA A 284 12.00 -12.21 -16.52
C ALA A 284 10.78 -13.12 -16.51
N VAL A 285 9.65 -12.55 -16.90
CA VAL A 285 8.39 -13.25 -17.13
C VAL A 285 7.81 -12.80 -18.47
N THR A 286 7.35 -13.76 -19.28
CA THR A 286 6.60 -13.46 -20.51
C THR A 286 5.12 -13.71 -20.25
N LEU A 287 4.30 -12.68 -20.48
CA LEU A 287 2.86 -12.71 -20.30
C LEU A 287 2.13 -12.53 -21.62
N VAL A 288 1.03 -13.26 -21.79
CA VAL A 288 0.03 -12.98 -22.81
C VAL A 288 -1.16 -12.30 -22.12
N LEU A 289 -1.54 -11.12 -22.62
CA LEU A 289 -2.79 -10.45 -22.27
C LEU A 289 -3.75 -10.55 -23.44
N ALA A 290 -5.01 -10.84 -23.19
CA ALA A 290 -6.01 -11.00 -24.23
C ALA A 290 -7.36 -10.40 -23.84
N ARG A 291 -8.15 -10.00 -24.83
CA ARG A 291 -9.55 -9.58 -24.66
C ARG A 291 -10.42 -10.75 -24.20
N GLU A 292 -10.16 -11.93 -24.70
CA GLU A 292 -10.83 -13.18 -24.32
C GLU A 292 -10.33 -13.70 -22.95
N THR A 293 -11.16 -14.51 -22.30
CA THR A 293 -10.73 -15.23 -21.09
C THR A 293 -9.75 -16.34 -21.46
N LEU A 294 -8.57 -16.34 -20.83
CA LEU A 294 -7.50 -17.32 -21.04
C LEU A 294 -7.51 -18.43 -19.97
N ASN A 295 -7.97 -18.12 -18.78
CA ASN A 295 -7.97 -19.03 -17.63
C ASN A 295 -9.40 -19.24 -17.11
N HIS A 296 -9.85 -20.48 -17.13
CA HIS A 296 -11.21 -20.89 -16.76
C HIS A 296 -11.22 -21.57 -15.39
N GLU A 297 -10.67 -20.90 -14.38
CA GLU A 297 -10.64 -21.40 -13.01
C GLU A 297 -12.06 -21.64 -12.47
N LYS A 298 -12.29 -22.81 -11.86
CA LYS A 298 -13.53 -23.15 -11.20
C LYS A 298 -13.34 -23.08 -9.68
N LEU A 299 -14.23 -22.36 -9.02
CA LEU A 299 -14.21 -22.21 -7.57
C LEU A 299 -15.10 -23.26 -6.91
N ASP A 300 -14.65 -23.79 -5.79
CA ASP A 300 -15.48 -24.60 -4.91
C ASP A 300 -16.42 -23.75 -4.03
N ALA A 301 -17.32 -24.40 -3.28
CA ALA A 301 -18.31 -23.71 -2.47
C ALA A 301 -17.68 -22.86 -1.35
N ALA A 302 -16.53 -23.24 -0.79
CA ALA A 302 -15.83 -22.50 0.25
C ALA A 302 -15.19 -21.23 -0.31
N GLN A 303 -14.57 -21.31 -1.47
CA GLN A 303 -14.01 -20.19 -2.20
C GLN A 303 -15.10 -19.22 -2.64
N LEU A 304 -16.22 -19.69 -3.21
CA LEU A 304 -17.38 -18.86 -3.56
C LEU A 304 -17.91 -18.11 -2.35
N SER A 305 -18.07 -18.80 -1.21
CA SER A 305 -18.47 -18.17 0.04
C SER A 305 -17.46 -17.12 0.51
N ALA A 306 -16.16 -17.42 0.39
CA ALA A 306 -15.12 -16.49 0.78
C ALA A 306 -15.21 -15.17 -0.03
N PHE A 307 -15.32 -15.23 -1.35
CA PHE A 307 -15.40 -14.05 -2.22
C PHE A 307 -16.76 -13.32 -2.21
N SER A 308 -17.70 -13.77 -1.39
CA SER A 308 -19.01 -13.12 -1.19
C SER A 308 -19.13 -12.37 0.14
N LYS A 309 -18.14 -12.50 1.05
CA LYS A 309 -18.19 -11.89 2.39
C LYS A 309 -17.95 -10.39 2.34
N ALA A 310 -18.60 -9.68 3.27
CA ALA A 310 -18.29 -8.29 3.56
C ALA A 310 -17.01 -8.17 4.40
N ASP A 311 -16.34 -7.03 4.29
CA ASP A 311 -15.23 -6.62 5.12
C ASP A 311 -15.28 -5.11 5.41
N ARG A 312 -14.23 -4.54 6.04
CA ARG A 312 -14.19 -3.13 6.44
C ARG A 312 -14.29 -2.12 5.30
N PHE A 313 -13.79 -2.46 4.11
CA PHE A 313 -13.84 -1.59 2.93
C PHE A 313 -14.97 -1.96 1.97
N ILE A 314 -15.43 -3.21 2.01
CA ILE A 314 -16.41 -3.80 1.10
C ILE A 314 -17.64 -4.24 1.92
N GLN A 315 -18.45 -3.29 2.36
CA GLN A 315 -19.58 -3.53 3.26
C GLN A 315 -20.81 -4.09 2.51
N SER A 316 -20.64 -5.16 1.74
CA SER A 316 -21.68 -5.76 0.87
C SER A 316 -22.95 -6.23 1.60
N ASN A 317 -22.89 -6.34 2.92
CA ASN A 317 -24.02 -6.68 3.78
C ASN A 317 -24.86 -5.46 4.22
N ASP A 318 -24.45 -4.24 3.86
CA ASP A 318 -25.20 -3.03 4.19
C ASP A 318 -26.53 -2.97 3.41
N PRO A 319 -27.65 -2.59 4.08
CA PRO A 319 -28.95 -2.50 3.44
C PRO A 319 -28.99 -1.57 2.22
N ALA A 320 -28.24 -0.46 2.21
CA ALA A 320 -28.22 0.48 1.10
C ALA A 320 -27.60 -0.16 -0.15
N LEU A 321 -26.47 -0.88 0.00
CA LEU A 321 -25.81 -1.57 -1.11
C LEU A 321 -26.65 -2.73 -1.65
N ARG A 322 -27.37 -3.46 -0.78
CA ARG A 322 -28.34 -4.48 -1.20
C ARG A 322 -29.49 -3.90 -1.99
N ALA A 323 -30.06 -2.80 -1.52
CA ALA A 323 -31.16 -2.12 -2.23
C ALA A 323 -30.74 -1.65 -3.63
N ILE A 324 -29.51 -1.17 -3.79
CA ILE A 324 -28.92 -0.79 -5.07
C ILE A 324 -28.78 -2.02 -5.97
N ALA A 325 -28.20 -3.11 -5.46
CA ALA A 325 -28.03 -4.35 -6.20
C ALA A 325 -29.39 -4.92 -6.70
N ASP A 326 -30.39 -4.91 -5.84
CA ASP A 326 -31.75 -5.35 -6.16
C ASP A 326 -32.41 -4.43 -7.21
N SER A 327 -32.24 -3.11 -7.09
CA SER A 327 -32.76 -2.15 -8.07
C SER A 327 -32.12 -2.34 -9.45
N ILE A 328 -30.80 -2.54 -9.53
CA ILE A 328 -30.11 -2.80 -10.81
C ILE A 328 -30.62 -4.12 -11.41
N ARG A 329 -30.69 -5.20 -10.61
CA ARG A 329 -31.22 -6.50 -11.08
C ARG A 329 -32.66 -6.38 -11.62
N ALA A 330 -33.51 -5.65 -10.91
CA ALA A 330 -34.88 -5.42 -11.34
C ALA A 330 -34.97 -4.62 -12.66
N ALA A 331 -34.01 -3.73 -12.91
CA ALA A 331 -33.98 -2.94 -14.14
C ALA A 331 -33.49 -3.73 -15.36
N VAL A 332 -32.54 -4.65 -15.18
CA VAL A 332 -31.95 -5.40 -16.31
C VAL A 332 -32.58 -6.74 -16.54
N HIS A 333 -33.30 -7.31 -15.57
CA HIS A 333 -34.00 -8.60 -15.65
C HIS A 333 -33.13 -9.80 -16.06
N VAL A 334 -31.82 -9.74 -15.80
CA VAL A 334 -30.83 -10.77 -16.12
C VAL A 334 -29.85 -10.93 -14.98
N ASP A 335 -29.25 -12.13 -14.88
CA ASP A 335 -28.20 -12.45 -13.91
C ASP A 335 -26.83 -12.69 -14.60
N GLY A 336 -25.84 -13.05 -13.83
CA GLY A 336 -24.51 -13.39 -14.31
C GLY A 336 -23.77 -12.22 -14.93
N TRP A 337 -23.12 -12.44 -16.06
CA TRP A 337 -22.25 -11.42 -16.67
C TRP A 337 -22.98 -10.13 -17.09
N PRO A 338 -24.19 -10.16 -17.68
CA PRO A 338 -24.92 -8.93 -17.98
C PRO A 338 -25.24 -8.11 -16.74
N LEU A 339 -25.62 -8.73 -15.62
CA LEU A 339 -25.83 -8.03 -14.34
C LEU A 339 -24.51 -7.43 -13.82
N ALA A 340 -23.41 -8.16 -13.87
CA ALA A 340 -22.10 -7.65 -13.45
C ALA A 340 -21.71 -6.39 -14.24
N ARG A 341 -21.91 -6.39 -15.54
CA ARG A 341 -21.66 -5.23 -16.40
C ARG A 341 -22.57 -4.05 -16.09
N ALA A 342 -23.86 -4.31 -15.80
CA ALA A 342 -24.80 -3.27 -15.42
C ALA A 342 -24.40 -2.62 -14.08
N ILE A 343 -23.91 -3.41 -13.13
CA ILE A 343 -23.36 -2.90 -11.86
C ILE A 343 -22.15 -2.01 -12.11
N ALA A 344 -21.19 -2.44 -12.93
CA ALA A 344 -20.03 -1.60 -13.26
C ALA A 344 -20.43 -0.29 -13.94
N SER A 345 -21.38 -0.35 -14.86
CA SER A 345 -21.93 0.85 -15.53
C SER A 345 -22.63 1.79 -14.55
N TRP A 346 -23.38 1.24 -13.60
CA TRP A 346 -24.02 2.02 -12.55
C TRP A 346 -22.97 2.72 -11.67
N VAL A 347 -21.93 2.00 -11.22
CA VAL A 347 -20.83 2.57 -10.42
C VAL A 347 -20.12 3.69 -11.18
N ASN A 348 -19.82 3.46 -12.47
CA ASN A 348 -19.18 4.47 -13.33
C ASN A 348 -20.00 5.77 -13.42
N GLY A 349 -21.32 5.65 -13.51
CA GLY A 349 -22.23 6.80 -13.55
C GLY A 349 -22.52 7.41 -12.17
N HIS A 350 -22.43 6.62 -11.10
CA HIS A 350 -22.66 7.09 -9.73
C HIS A 350 -21.52 7.95 -9.20
N ILE A 351 -20.27 7.60 -9.50
CA ILE A 351 -19.09 8.37 -9.10
C ILE A 351 -18.89 9.50 -10.12
N VAL A 352 -19.32 10.69 -9.74
CA VAL A 352 -19.30 11.87 -10.62
C VAL A 352 -17.99 12.66 -10.52
N SER A 353 -17.35 12.68 -9.34
CA SER A 353 -16.05 13.28 -9.13
C SER A 353 -14.95 12.22 -9.24
N LYS A 354 -14.36 12.11 -10.43
CA LYS A 354 -13.34 11.11 -10.76
C LYS A 354 -11.92 11.65 -10.50
N GLY A 355 -11.75 12.43 -9.44
CA GLY A 355 -10.47 13.03 -9.04
C GLY A 355 -9.64 12.09 -8.16
N MET A 356 -8.34 12.39 -8.06
CA MET A 356 -7.37 11.67 -7.23
C MET A 356 -7.19 12.29 -5.84
N GLU A 357 -8.12 13.14 -5.42
CA GLU A 357 -8.05 13.91 -4.17
C GLU A 357 -8.32 13.05 -2.94
N HIS A 358 -9.00 11.91 -3.15
CA HIS A 358 -9.37 11.00 -2.07
C HIS A 358 -8.35 9.87 -1.96
N GLY A 359 -8.01 9.53 -0.73
CA GLY A 359 -7.31 8.31 -0.41
C GLY A 359 -8.29 7.13 -0.33
N TYR A 360 -7.82 5.99 0.01
CA TYR A 360 -8.50 4.70 0.07
C TYR A 360 -9.82 4.75 0.89
N ALA A 361 -10.95 5.05 0.23
CA ALA A 361 -12.26 5.17 0.86
C ALA A 361 -13.04 3.84 0.86
N SER A 362 -13.89 3.62 1.86
CA SER A 362 -14.76 2.43 1.89
C SER A 362 -15.90 2.54 0.88
N ALA A 363 -16.50 1.40 0.49
CA ALA A 363 -17.64 1.38 -0.45
C ALA A 363 -18.83 2.26 0.00
N LEU A 364 -19.11 2.30 1.30
CA LEU A 364 -20.17 3.16 1.84
C LEU A 364 -19.80 4.65 1.79
N ASP A 365 -18.53 4.98 1.99
CA ASP A 365 -18.09 6.36 1.85
C ASP A 365 -18.18 6.81 0.41
N VAL A 366 -17.71 5.98 -0.53
CA VAL A 366 -17.83 6.24 -1.97
C VAL A 366 -19.29 6.38 -2.40
N LEU A 367 -20.17 5.53 -1.89
CA LEU A 367 -21.62 5.64 -2.14
C LEU A 367 -22.16 7.00 -1.72
N ARG A 368 -21.71 7.53 -0.59
CA ARG A 368 -22.17 8.82 -0.05
C ARG A 368 -21.52 10.02 -0.74
N THR A 369 -20.21 9.95 -0.99
CA THR A 369 -19.45 11.09 -1.51
C THR A 369 -19.53 11.22 -3.01
N GLN A 370 -19.82 10.13 -3.73
CA GLN A 370 -19.83 10.04 -5.19
C GLN A 370 -18.50 10.50 -5.83
N ALA A 371 -17.39 10.26 -5.12
CA ALA A 371 -16.07 10.71 -5.50
C ALA A 371 -15.05 9.60 -5.32
N GLY A 372 -14.04 9.55 -6.19
CA GLY A 372 -12.93 8.61 -6.10
C GLY A 372 -12.32 8.24 -7.44
N ASP A 373 -11.16 7.61 -7.39
CA ASP A 373 -10.40 7.11 -8.53
C ASP A 373 -10.68 5.62 -8.84
N CYS A 374 -9.73 4.93 -9.46
CA CYS A 374 -9.87 3.51 -9.79
C CYS A 374 -10.08 2.62 -8.54
N THR A 375 -9.54 3.01 -7.40
CA THR A 375 -9.64 2.28 -6.14
C THR A 375 -11.09 2.30 -5.64
N GLU A 376 -11.67 3.49 -5.53
CA GLU A 376 -13.04 3.69 -5.06
C GLU A 376 -14.06 3.07 -6.00
N HIS A 377 -13.86 3.20 -7.34
CA HIS A 377 -14.69 2.52 -8.33
C HIS A 377 -14.67 0.99 -8.14
N SER A 378 -13.50 0.43 -7.90
CA SER A 378 -13.34 -1.01 -7.70
C SER A 378 -13.98 -1.50 -6.41
N LEU A 379 -13.75 -0.80 -5.29
CA LEU A 379 -14.31 -1.19 -3.98
C LEU A 379 -15.83 -1.11 -3.96
N LEU A 380 -16.43 -0.04 -4.52
CA LEU A 380 -17.87 0.09 -4.64
C LEU A 380 -18.45 -0.99 -5.58
N ALA A 381 -17.79 -1.26 -6.70
CA ALA A 381 -18.24 -2.30 -7.63
C ALA A 381 -18.22 -3.69 -6.99
N VAL A 382 -17.14 -4.05 -6.29
CA VAL A 382 -17.07 -5.34 -5.56
C VAL A 382 -18.15 -5.42 -4.49
N ALA A 383 -18.41 -4.34 -3.76
CA ALA A 383 -19.46 -4.33 -2.73
C ALA A 383 -20.85 -4.57 -3.30
N VAL A 384 -21.20 -3.91 -4.41
CA VAL A 384 -22.51 -4.09 -5.07
C VAL A 384 -22.61 -5.46 -5.76
N LEU A 385 -21.53 -5.98 -6.37
CA LEU A 385 -21.47 -7.33 -6.93
C LEU A 385 -21.72 -8.40 -5.86
N ARG A 386 -21.01 -8.31 -4.73
CA ARG A 386 -21.21 -9.24 -3.60
C ARG A 386 -22.63 -9.12 -3.00
N ALA A 387 -23.15 -7.90 -2.89
CA ALA A 387 -24.52 -7.66 -2.45
C ALA A 387 -25.55 -8.28 -3.42
N ALA A 388 -25.25 -8.30 -4.73
CA ALA A 388 -26.02 -8.98 -5.76
C ALA A 388 -25.81 -10.51 -5.77
N GLY A 389 -25.01 -11.09 -4.89
CA GLY A 389 -24.69 -12.51 -4.85
C GLY A 389 -23.69 -12.97 -5.92
N ILE A 390 -22.99 -12.05 -6.56
CA ILE A 390 -21.89 -12.35 -7.50
C ILE A 390 -20.59 -12.30 -6.72
N PRO A 391 -19.87 -13.43 -6.53
CA PRO A 391 -18.55 -13.42 -5.90
C PRO A 391 -17.60 -12.52 -6.69
N ALA A 392 -16.88 -11.64 -6.00
CA ALA A 392 -16.01 -10.67 -6.66
C ALA A 392 -14.81 -10.32 -5.78
N ARG A 393 -13.71 -9.88 -6.43
CA ARG A 393 -12.51 -9.41 -5.76
C ARG A 393 -11.91 -8.19 -6.46
N PRO A 394 -11.28 -7.26 -5.71
CA PRO A 394 -10.47 -6.21 -6.32
C PRO A 394 -9.18 -6.80 -6.85
N VAL A 395 -8.63 -6.18 -7.87
CA VAL A 395 -7.38 -6.57 -8.53
C VAL A 395 -6.48 -5.35 -8.66
N VAL A 396 -5.22 -5.52 -8.28
CA VAL A 396 -4.18 -4.50 -8.41
C VAL A 396 -3.25 -4.87 -9.54
N GLY A 397 -2.90 -3.91 -10.35
CA GLY A 397 -1.96 -4.07 -11.44
C GLY A 397 -1.61 -2.76 -12.11
N LEU A 398 -1.23 -2.87 -13.37
CA LEU A 398 -0.90 -1.74 -14.21
C LEU A 398 -1.86 -1.71 -15.40
N ALA A 399 -2.28 -0.51 -15.82
CA ALA A 399 -3.03 -0.33 -17.06
C ALA A 399 -2.24 0.54 -18.04
N PHE A 400 -2.23 0.17 -19.31
CA PHE A 400 -1.54 0.95 -20.34
C PHE A 400 -2.33 2.19 -20.72
N GLY A 401 -1.72 3.36 -20.51
CA GLY A 401 -2.20 4.65 -21.00
C GLY A 401 -1.66 4.91 -22.40
N GLU A 402 -2.58 5.05 -23.37
CA GLU A 402 -2.20 5.24 -24.77
C GLU A 402 -1.52 6.57 -25.02
N SER A 403 -1.98 7.64 -24.35
CA SER A 403 -1.39 8.98 -24.42
C SER A 403 0.01 9.06 -23.79
N GLU A 404 0.20 8.39 -22.67
CA GLU A 404 1.46 8.34 -21.93
C GLU A 404 2.47 7.37 -22.52
N ARG A 405 2.00 6.42 -23.33
CA ARG A 405 2.75 5.25 -23.81
C ARG A 405 3.45 4.52 -22.65
N ALA A 406 2.72 4.35 -21.57
CA ALA A 406 3.23 3.81 -20.32
C ALA A 406 2.15 3.03 -19.57
N PHE A 407 2.60 2.06 -18.79
CA PHE A 407 1.77 1.41 -17.80
C PHE A 407 1.74 2.23 -16.52
N VAL A 408 0.54 2.42 -15.98
CA VAL A 408 0.24 3.19 -14.77
C VAL A 408 -0.43 2.30 -13.75
N GLY A 409 -0.17 2.51 -12.46
CA GLY A 409 -0.87 1.82 -11.38
C GLY A 409 -2.38 1.93 -11.53
N HIS A 410 -3.08 0.80 -11.46
CA HIS A 410 -4.52 0.72 -11.65
C HIS A 410 -5.15 -0.38 -10.80
N MET A 411 -6.40 -0.17 -10.42
CA MET A 411 -7.23 -1.15 -9.74
C MET A 411 -8.52 -1.38 -10.54
N TRP A 412 -8.91 -2.66 -10.62
CA TRP A 412 -10.16 -3.10 -11.26
C TRP A 412 -10.78 -4.28 -10.50
N VAL A 413 -11.73 -4.96 -11.09
CA VAL A 413 -12.51 -6.03 -10.47
C VAL A 413 -12.40 -7.32 -11.28
N GLU A 414 -12.35 -8.45 -10.59
CA GLU A 414 -12.68 -9.75 -11.13
C GLU A 414 -14.01 -10.23 -10.52
N ALA A 415 -15.00 -10.52 -11.38
CA ALA A 415 -16.31 -11.05 -11.01
C ALA A 415 -16.43 -12.51 -11.44
N TYR A 416 -16.95 -13.37 -10.54
CA TYR A 416 -17.14 -14.78 -10.83
C TYR A 416 -18.56 -15.08 -11.28
N VAL A 417 -18.71 -15.45 -12.54
CA VAL A 417 -19.99 -15.77 -13.18
C VAL A 417 -19.97 -17.17 -13.81
N GLY A 418 -19.50 -18.16 -13.04
CA GLY A 418 -19.18 -19.52 -13.51
C GLY A 418 -17.71 -19.67 -13.91
N GLU A 419 -17.03 -18.58 -14.11
CA GLU A 419 -15.59 -18.40 -14.28
C GLU A 419 -15.24 -16.97 -13.89
N TRP A 420 -13.98 -16.70 -13.59
CA TRP A 420 -13.52 -15.33 -13.35
C TRP A 420 -13.54 -14.51 -14.65
N ARG A 421 -14.08 -13.29 -14.57
CA ARG A 421 -14.05 -12.32 -15.67
C ARG A 421 -13.58 -10.96 -15.18
N THR A 422 -12.73 -10.33 -15.97
CA THR A 422 -12.24 -8.96 -15.72
C THR A 422 -13.34 -7.95 -15.99
N LEU A 423 -13.51 -7.01 -15.06
CA LEU A 423 -14.51 -5.94 -15.09
C LEU A 423 -13.87 -4.67 -14.53
N ASP A 424 -13.99 -3.56 -15.22
CA ASP A 424 -13.48 -2.28 -14.78
C ASP A 424 -14.62 -1.26 -14.69
N ALA A 425 -14.83 -0.72 -13.49
CA ALA A 425 -15.92 0.22 -13.27
C ALA A 425 -15.53 1.67 -13.56
N LEU A 426 -14.22 1.98 -13.66
CA LEU A 426 -13.75 3.29 -14.09
C LEU A 426 -13.66 3.38 -15.62
N ASP A 427 -13.08 2.35 -16.24
CA ASP A 427 -12.96 2.23 -17.69
C ASP A 427 -13.68 0.98 -18.18
N LEU A 428 -14.89 1.16 -18.70
CA LEU A 428 -15.79 0.07 -19.10
C LEU A 428 -15.30 -0.73 -20.33
N ARG A 429 -14.16 -0.36 -20.93
CA ARG A 429 -13.54 -1.10 -22.04
C ARG A 429 -12.93 -2.40 -21.53
N LEU A 430 -12.92 -3.41 -22.40
CA LEU A 430 -12.35 -4.73 -22.13
C LEU A 430 -11.07 -5.00 -22.96
N ASP A 431 -10.31 -3.94 -23.23
CA ASP A 431 -9.07 -4.03 -24.00
C ASP A 431 -7.98 -4.76 -23.19
N PRO A 432 -7.02 -5.44 -23.86
CA PRO A 432 -5.93 -6.18 -23.19
C PRO A 432 -4.81 -5.24 -22.69
N ILE A 433 -5.21 -4.17 -22.03
CA ILE A 433 -4.30 -3.14 -21.50
C ILE A 433 -3.99 -3.31 -20.01
N ARG A 434 -4.64 -4.27 -19.33
CA ARG A 434 -4.52 -4.47 -17.88
C ARG A 434 -3.58 -5.61 -17.56
N LEU A 435 -2.43 -5.28 -17.01
CA LEU A 435 -1.44 -6.21 -16.51
C LEU A 435 -1.72 -6.47 -15.02
N ARG A 436 -2.24 -7.65 -14.72
CA ARG A 436 -2.55 -8.08 -13.35
C ARG A 436 -1.27 -8.40 -12.59
N VAL A 437 -1.11 -7.78 -11.42
CA VAL A 437 0.01 -8.05 -10.51
C VAL A 437 -0.45 -8.86 -9.32
N HIS A 438 -1.56 -8.47 -8.70
CA HIS A 438 -2.07 -9.14 -7.50
C HIS A 438 -3.61 -9.12 -7.44
N ALA A 439 -4.16 -10.20 -6.91
CA ALA A 439 -5.54 -10.27 -6.44
C ALA A 439 -5.58 -11.12 -5.17
N PRO A 440 -6.41 -10.76 -4.18
CA PRO A 440 -6.50 -11.51 -2.93
C PRO A 440 -6.98 -12.94 -3.19
N ALA A 441 -6.42 -13.88 -2.42
CA ALA A 441 -6.81 -15.29 -2.45
C ALA A 441 -8.07 -15.58 -1.62
N SER A 442 -8.52 -14.62 -0.81
CA SER A 442 -9.68 -14.74 0.09
C SER A 442 -10.57 -13.51 0.02
N SER A 443 -11.58 -13.44 0.89
CA SER A 443 -12.54 -12.33 0.96
C SER A 443 -11.96 -11.02 1.47
N GLU A 444 -10.75 -11.02 1.98
CA GLU A 444 -10.14 -9.82 2.53
C GLU A 444 -10.01 -8.75 1.44
N SER A 445 -10.42 -7.54 1.78
CA SER A 445 -10.13 -6.39 0.93
C SER A 445 -8.62 -6.19 0.88
N LEU A 446 -8.15 -5.76 -0.27
CA LEU A 446 -6.78 -5.30 -0.39
C LEU A 446 -6.59 -4.11 0.57
N GLY A 447 -5.78 -4.29 1.60
CA GLY A 447 -5.34 -3.19 2.44
C GLY A 447 -4.24 -2.38 1.74
N GLU A 448 -3.88 -1.24 2.31
CA GLU A 448 -2.77 -0.43 1.78
C GLU A 448 -1.47 -1.24 1.66
N ARG A 449 -1.21 -2.18 2.58
CA ARG A 449 -0.04 -3.09 2.50
C ARG A 449 -0.07 -4.00 1.28
N ASP A 450 -1.24 -4.51 0.91
CA ASP A 450 -1.35 -5.38 -0.26
C ASP A 450 -1.11 -4.59 -1.54
N LEU A 451 -1.57 -3.33 -1.58
CA LEU A 451 -1.21 -2.38 -2.64
C LEU A 451 0.30 -2.14 -2.69
N MET A 452 0.92 -1.89 -1.53
CA MET A 452 2.36 -1.67 -1.42
C MET A 452 3.15 -2.87 -1.93
N ARG A 453 2.76 -4.10 -1.53
CA ARG A 453 3.38 -5.35 -2.00
C ARG A 453 3.21 -5.55 -3.50
N ALA A 454 2.00 -5.31 -4.01
CA ALA A 454 1.71 -5.50 -5.43
C ALA A 454 2.56 -4.58 -6.30
N TYR A 455 2.60 -3.29 -6.00
CA TYR A 455 3.42 -2.35 -6.76
C TYR A 455 4.91 -2.52 -6.49
N GLY A 456 5.31 -2.90 -5.27
CA GLY A 456 6.69 -3.26 -4.96
C GLY A 456 7.20 -4.45 -5.78
N ALA A 457 6.32 -5.42 -6.05
CA ALA A 457 6.65 -6.61 -6.85
C ALA A 457 6.98 -6.29 -8.33
N VAL A 458 6.56 -5.14 -8.83
CA VAL A 458 6.85 -4.66 -10.21
C VAL A 458 7.69 -3.39 -10.21
N ALA A 459 8.29 -3.03 -9.08
CA ALA A 459 9.17 -1.87 -8.97
C ALA A 459 10.40 -2.02 -9.86
N GLY A 460 10.70 -1.00 -10.66
CA GLY A 460 11.85 -0.99 -11.56
C GLY A 460 11.78 -2.01 -12.69
N VAL A 461 10.63 -2.63 -12.95
CA VAL A 461 10.42 -3.54 -14.07
C VAL A 461 10.53 -2.77 -15.40
N THR A 462 11.13 -3.40 -16.39
CA THR A 462 11.04 -2.95 -17.79
C THR A 462 10.01 -3.78 -18.50
N ILE A 463 9.08 -3.16 -19.23
CA ILE A 463 8.02 -3.83 -19.98
C ILE A 463 8.22 -3.59 -21.46
N THR A 464 8.30 -4.67 -22.25
CA THR A 464 8.46 -4.63 -23.71
C THR A 464 7.35 -5.44 -24.35
N ALA A 465 6.66 -4.90 -25.35
CA ALA A 465 5.72 -5.64 -26.18
C ALA A 465 6.48 -6.38 -27.28
N ILE A 466 6.46 -7.73 -27.22
CA ILE A 466 7.24 -8.58 -28.14
C ILE A 466 6.38 -9.27 -29.21
N GLY A 467 5.07 -9.08 -29.17
CA GLY A 467 4.15 -9.59 -30.16
C GLY A 467 2.73 -9.10 -29.92
N SER A 468 1.96 -8.96 -30.99
CA SER A 468 0.53 -8.62 -30.91
C SER A 468 -0.25 -9.33 -32.00
N LYS A 469 -1.56 -9.54 -31.73
CA LYS A 469 -2.55 -9.97 -32.71
C LYS A 469 -3.69 -8.97 -32.70
N SER A 470 -4.04 -8.47 -33.87
CA SER A 470 -5.20 -7.64 -34.15
C SER A 470 -6.15 -8.43 -35.05
N ASP A 471 -7.47 -8.14 -34.94
CA ASP A 471 -8.45 -8.61 -35.92
C ASP A 471 -8.23 -8.01 -37.31
#